data_b394bdf0d3a6304c7110c7866ac1d3ad
#
_entry.id   b394bdf0d3a6304c7110c7866ac1d3ad
#
_cell.length_a   1.000
_cell.length_b   1.000
_cell.length_c   1.000
_cell.angle_alpha   90.00
_cell.angle_beta   90.00
_cell.angle_gamma   90.00
#
_symmetry.space_group_name_H-M   'P 1'
#
loop_
_entity.id
_entity.type
_entity.pdbx_description
1 polymer ?
#
loop_
_entity_poly.entity_id
_entity_poly.type
_entity_poly.pdbx_seq_one_letter_code
_entity_poly.pdbx_strand_id
1 'polypeptide(L)'
;MKANSATRLIIVPEPHIKRTGPRKVGGEGEIEIFCADEQSDCSIDVLKCRQLAEEILRTQGVRGSVELTLMFVPESTIAGLNEQYMNKAGSTDVLAFPLDVVEAMHSPGPSAISRGPERPSLDLSDLPILLGDVIVCPAVANRQAQQHAGNFEDEIALLICHGVLHVLGFDHDTEEKANIMQSRERELLELHHWQATMPESFRKVYEL
;
A
#
# COMPACT_ATOMS: atom_id res chain seq x y z
N MET A 1 12.37 -32.02 0.03
CA MET A 1 12.48 -30.74 -0.68
C MET A 1 11.36 -29.85 -0.13
N LYS A 2 11.68 -28.92 0.75
CA LYS A 2 10.70 -27.99 1.35
C LYS A 2 10.65 -26.77 0.44
N ALA A 3 9.50 -26.56 -0.21
CA ALA A 3 9.23 -25.32 -0.91
C ALA A 3 8.95 -24.23 0.15
N ASN A 4 9.93 -23.36 0.36
CA ASN A 4 9.76 -22.15 1.15
C ASN A 4 8.95 -21.17 0.30
N SER A 5 7.64 -21.12 0.51
CA SER A 5 6.78 -20.06 -0.02
C SER A 5 6.88 -18.86 0.91
N ALA A 6 8.01 -18.16 0.87
CA ALA A 6 8.09 -16.86 1.51
C ALA A 6 7.35 -15.86 0.61
N THR A 7 6.23 -15.37 1.08
CA THR A 7 5.54 -14.18 0.54
C THR A 7 6.55 -13.06 0.43
N ARG A 8 6.85 -12.66 -0.78
CA ARG A 8 7.81 -11.59 -1.06
C ARG A 8 7.11 -10.52 -1.86
N LEU A 9 6.59 -9.54 -1.15
CA LEU A 9 6.21 -8.28 -1.78
C LEU A 9 7.43 -7.69 -2.47
N ILE A 10 7.26 -7.21 -3.67
CA ILE A 10 8.32 -6.57 -4.43
C ILE A 10 7.88 -5.18 -4.79
N ILE A 11 8.71 -4.24 -4.37
CA ILE A 11 8.59 -2.84 -4.72
C ILE A 11 9.28 -2.63 -6.07
N VAL A 12 8.66 -1.85 -6.95
CA VAL A 12 9.34 -1.34 -8.13
C VAL A 12 10.52 -0.50 -7.66
N PRO A 13 11.77 -0.77 -8.09
CA PRO A 13 12.92 -0.01 -7.63
C PRO A 13 12.81 1.44 -8.07
N GLU A 14 12.76 2.35 -7.11
CA GLU A 14 12.84 3.78 -7.36
C GLU A 14 14.26 4.19 -7.81
N PRO A 15 14.38 5.20 -8.68
CA PRO A 15 15.64 5.94 -8.83
C PRO A 15 15.96 6.64 -7.50
N HIS A 16 17.19 6.48 -7.02
CA HIS A 16 17.71 6.91 -5.73
C HIS A 16 17.46 8.40 -5.42
N ILE A 17 16.39 8.73 -4.73
CA ILE A 17 16.20 10.04 -4.10
C ILE A 17 16.18 9.83 -2.60
N LYS A 18 17.15 10.42 -1.90
CA LYS A 18 17.23 10.41 -0.43
C LYS A 18 15.99 11.12 0.15
N ARG A 19 15.04 10.35 0.66
CA ARG A 19 13.91 10.90 1.41
C ARG A 19 14.39 11.33 2.79
N THR A 20 14.39 12.63 3.05
CA THR A 20 14.58 13.20 4.37
C THR A 20 13.22 13.40 5.04
N GLY A 21 12.80 12.44 5.87
CA GLY A 21 11.73 12.56 6.86
C GLY A 21 10.29 12.77 6.35
N PRO A 22 9.29 12.61 7.21
CA PRO A 22 7.89 12.78 6.84
C PRO A 22 7.64 14.24 6.43
N ARG A 23 7.14 14.46 5.20
CA ARG A 23 6.67 15.77 4.76
C ARG A 23 5.45 16.16 5.60
N LYS A 24 5.56 17.28 6.31
CA LYS A 24 4.40 17.97 6.86
C LYS A 24 3.65 18.61 5.71
N VAL A 25 2.63 17.94 5.20
CA VAL A 25 1.64 18.57 4.34
C VAL A 25 0.76 19.41 5.25
N GLY A 26 0.85 20.73 5.16
CA GLY A 26 0.08 21.65 5.99
C GLY A 26 -1.28 21.92 5.36
N GLY A 27 -2.36 21.63 6.08
CA GLY A 27 -3.73 21.95 5.73
C GLY A 27 -4.73 20.99 6.37
N GLU A 28 -5.95 21.46 6.62
CA GLU A 28 -7.12 20.63 6.92
C GLU A 28 -7.59 19.99 5.60
N GLY A 29 -6.90 18.95 5.13
CA GLY A 29 -7.29 18.19 3.95
C GLY A 29 -7.89 16.85 4.34
N GLU A 30 -8.61 16.24 3.41
CA GLU A 30 -9.24 14.94 3.58
C GLU A 30 -8.33 13.82 3.06
N ILE A 31 -8.28 12.71 3.81
CA ILE A 31 -7.66 11.47 3.33
C ILE A 31 -8.75 10.69 2.61
N GLU A 32 -8.61 10.54 1.29
CA GLU A 32 -9.53 9.78 0.47
C GLU A 32 -8.94 8.41 0.12
N ILE A 33 -9.70 7.34 0.44
CA ILE A 33 -9.35 5.97 0.07
C ILE A 33 -10.36 5.50 -0.98
N PHE A 34 -9.90 5.35 -2.21
CA PHE A 34 -10.69 4.74 -3.28
C PHE A 34 -10.59 3.23 -3.17
N CYS A 35 -11.71 2.55 -2.92
CA CYS A 35 -11.75 1.11 -2.83
C CYS A 35 -12.55 0.52 -3.97
N ALA A 36 -11.99 -0.52 -4.62
CA ALA A 36 -12.68 -1.31 -5.63
C ALA A 36 -12.54 -2.81 -5.30
N ASP A 37 -13.65 -3.56 -5.38
CA ASP A 37 -13.68 -5.02 -5.30
C ASP A 37 -14.06 -5.58 -6.68
N GLU A 38 -13.08 -6.07 -7.41
CA GLU A 38 -13.22 -6.58 -8.78
C GLU A 38 -13.17 -8.12 -8.85
N GLN A 39 -13.22 -8.78 -7.67
CA GLN A 39 -13.19 -10.23 -7.56
C GLN A 39 -14.50 -10.77 -6.94
N SER A 40 -14.72 -12.07 -7.08
CA SER A 40 -15.90 -12.77 -6.53
C SER A 40 -15.52 -14.03 -5.74
N ASP A 41 -14.24 -14.28 -5.55
CA ASP A 41 -13.74 -15.52 -4.96
C ASP A 41 -13.92 -15.56 -3.44
N CYS A 42 -13.77 -14.40 -2.78
CA CYS A 42 -13.85 -14.26 -1.33
C CYS A 42 -14.71 -13.05 -0.96
N SER A 43 -15.50 -13.17 0.10
CA SER A 43 -16.24 -12.03 0.65
C SER A 43 -15.29 -11.11 1.41
N ILE A 44 -15.28 -9.83 1.04
CA ILE A 44 -14.45 -8.77 1.64
C ILE A 44 -15.36 -7.70 2.24
N ASP A 45 -15.09 -7.32 3.48
CA ASP A 45 -15.65 -6.10 4.08
C ASP A 45 -14.83 -4.88 3.63
N VAL A 46 -15.19 -4.35 2.46
CA VAL A 46 -14.50 -3.21 1.83
C VAL A 46 -14.51 -1.97 2.75
N LEU A 47 -15.59 -1.77 3.52
CA LEU A 47 -15.68 -0.62 4.43
C LEU A 47 -14.69 -0.74 5.58
N LYS A 48 -14.56 -1.92 6.18
CA LYS A 48 -13.58 -2.21 7.22
C LYS A 48 -12.15 -2.06 6.70
N CYS A 49 -11.88 -2.56 5.49
CA CYS A 49 -10.58 -2.42 4.83
C CYS A 49 -10.22 -0.95 4.57
N ARG A 50 -11.17 -0.17 4.05
CA ARG A 50 -11.02 1.27 3.84
C ARG A 50 -10.70 2.01 5.13
N GLN A 51 -11.48 1.75 6.19
CA GLN A 51 -11.26 2.36 7.51
C GLN A 51 -9.87 2.03 8.05
N LEU A 52 -9.44 0.77 7.96
CA LEU A 52 -8.10 0.37 8.39
C LEU A 52 -7.00 1.14 7.66
N ALA A 53 -7.08 1.25 6.33
CA ALA A 53 -6.11 2.00 5.54
C ALA A 53 -6.07 3.49 5.93
N GLU A 54 -7.23 4.12 6.14
CA GLU A 54 -7.34 5.50 6.57
C GLU A 54 -6.71 5.72 7.96
N GLU A 55 -7.01 4.87 8.93
CA GLU A 55 -6.46 4.94 10.29
C GLU A 55 -4.94 4.74 10.30
N ILE A 56 -4.42 3.83 9.47
CA ILE A 56 -2.98 3.64 9.29
C ILE A 56 -2.34 4.92 8.77
N LEU A 57 -2.87 5.53 7.71
CA LEU A 57 -2.35 6.79 7.15
C LEU A 57 -2.36 7.91 8.19
N ARG A 58 -3.46 8.08 8.94
CA ARG A 58 -3.57 9.08 10.01
C ARG A 58 -2.53 8.86 11.12
N THR A 59 -2.34 7.61 11.53
CA THR A 59 -1.37 7.24 12.58
C THR A 59 0.07 7.41 12.10
N GLN A 60 0.33 7.24 10.80
CA GLN A 60 1.62 7.54 10.18
C GLN A 60 1.88 9.05 9.98
N GLY A 61 0.97 9.90 10.43
CA GLY A 61 1.13 11.34 10.37
C GLY A 61 0.82 11.96 9.01
N VAL A 62 0.18 11.21 8.11
CA VAL A 62 -0.32 11.75 6.84
C VAL A 62 -1.38 12.80 7.13
N ARG A 63 -1.27 13.96 6.51
CA ARG A 63 -2.18 15.12 6.66
C ARG A 63 -2.33 15.81 5.31
N GLY A 64 -3.43 16.53 5.16
CA GLY A 64 -3.73 17.26 3.94
C GLY A 64 -4.60 16.44 2.99
N SER A 65 -4.89 16.99 1.81
CA SER A 65 -5.64 16.30 0.76
C SER A 65 -4.76 15.25 0.11
N VAL A 66 -5.06 13.97 0.37
CA VAL A 66 -4.30 12.84 -0.16
C VAL A 66 -5.24 11.74 -0.65
N GLU A 67 -4.82 11.00 -1.64
CA GLU A 67 -5.56 9.89 -2.21
C GLU A 67 -4.72 8.61 -2.18
N LEU A 68 -5.35 7.49 -1.82
CA LEU A 68 -4.80 6.14 -1.92
C LEU A 68 -5.83 5.24 -2.61
N THR A 69 -5.39 4.40 -3.54
CA THR A 69 -6.24 3.35 -4.12
C THR A 69 -6.02 2.02 -3.41
N LEU A 70 -7.10 1.34 -3.05
CA LEU A 70 -7.10 -0.03 -2.52
C LEU A 70 -7.99 -0.90 -3.39
N MET A 71 -7.40 -1.87 -4.10
CA MET A 71 -8.10 -2.74 -5.02
C MET A 71 -8.03 -4.19 -4.58
N PHE A 72 -9.16 -4.90 -4.68
CA PHE A 72 -9.24 -6.35 -4.52
C PHE A 72 -9.49 -6.96 -5.90
N VAL A 73 -8.55 -7.79 -6.35
CA VAL A 73 -8.54 -8.29 -7.73
C VAL A 73 -8.49 -9.82 -7.78
N PRO A 74 -8.98 -10.44 -8.88
CA PRO A 74 -8.84 -11.88 -9.07
C PRO A 74 -7.39 -12.26 -9.36
N GLU A 75 -7.07 -13.53 -9.14
CA GLU A 75 -5.72 -14.09 -9.27
C GLU A 75 -5.09 -13.87 -10.66
N SER A 76 -5.90 -13.93 -11.72
CA SER A 76 -5.43 -13.68 -13.10
C SER A 76 -4.96 -12.24 -13.30
N THR A 77 -5.62 -11.27 -12.68
CA THR A 77 -5.25 -9.85 -12.79
C THR A 77 -3.93 -9.59 -12.07
N ILE A 78 -3.80 -10.05 -10.80
CA ILE A 78 -2.56 -9.81 -10.05
C ILE A 78 -1.37 -10.56 -10.64
N ALA A 79 -1.57 -11.73 -11.24
CA ALA A 79 -0.52 -12.46 -11.95
C ALA A 79 0.01 -11.68 -13.16
N GLY A 80 -0.91 -11.06 -13.94
CA GLY A 80 -0.51 -10.20 -15.06
C GLY A 80 0.26 -8.96 -14.61
N LEU A 81 -0.16 -8.31 -13.53
CA LEU A 81 0.54 -7.16 -12.94
C LEU A 81 1.92 -7.57 -12.40
N ASN A 82 2.02 -8.71 -11.72
CA ASN A 82 3.27 -9.24 -11.19
C ASN A 82 4.27 -9.54 -12.32
N GLU A 83 3.81 -10.12 -13.43
CA GLU A 83 4.67 -10.35 -14.59
C GLU A 83 5.11 -9.03 -15.25
N GLN A 84 4.17 -8.11 -15.45
CA GLN A 84 4.42 -6.85 -16.15
C GLN A 84 5.36 -5.92 -15.38
N TYR A 85 5.15 -5.76 -14.08
CA TYR A 85 5.87 -4.76 -13.28
C TYR A 85 7.01 -5.34 -12.45
N MET A 86 6.90 -6.60 -12.04
CA MET A 86 7.87 -7.26 -11.17
C MET A 86 8.76 -8.25 -11.92
N ASN A 87 8.49 -8.51 -13.22
CA ASN A 87 9.16 -9.52 -14.03
C ASN A 87 9.11 -10.93 -13.38
N LYS A 88 8.02 -11.25 -12.68
CA LYS A 88 7.80 -12.52 -11.99
C LYS A 88 6.55 -13.19 -12.49
N ALA A 89 6.69 -14.43 -12.95
CA ALA A 89 5.56 -15.27 -13.34
C ALA A 89 4.80 -15.76 -12.11
N GLY A 90 3.48 -15.78 -12.20
CA GLY A 90 2.57 -16.27 -11.17
C GLY A 90 1.93 -15.18 -10.32
N SER A 91 0.92 -15.60 -9.55
CA SER A 91 0.18 -14.71 -8.68
C SER A 91 0.96 -14.39 -7.40
N THR A 92 0.67 -13.23 -6.82
CA THR A 92 1.07 -12.81 -5.48
C THR A 92 -0.17 -12.42 -4.69
N ASP A 93 -0.03 -12.22 -3.40
CA ASP A 93 -1.09 -11.80 -2.49
C ASP A 93 -1.33 -10.29 -2.50
N VAL A 94 -0.26 -9.50 -2.63
CA VAL A 94 -0.34 -8.04 -2.66
C VAL A 94 0.75 -7.44 -3.55
N LEU A 95 0.43 -6.30 -4.16
CA LEU A 95 1.35 -5.40 -4.85
C LEU A 95 1.12 -3.98 -4.32
N ALA A 96 2.20 -3.22 -4.14
CA ALA A 96 2.12 -1.81 -3.80
C ALA A 96 2.89 -0.98 -4.83
N PHE A 97 2.26 0.08 -5.30
CA PHE A 97 2.82 1.01 -6.29
C PHE A 97 2.84 2.42 -5.70
N PRO A 98 3.92 2.81 -5.02
CA PRO A 98 4.06 4.18 -4.55
C PRO A 98 4.15 5.13 -5.76
N LEU A 99 3.38 6.22 -5.72
CA LEU A 99 3.45 7.28 -6.72
C LEU A 99 4.37 8.38 -6.20
N ASP A 100 5.37 8.73 -6.99
CA ASP A 100 6.28 9.80 -6.59
C ASP A 100 5.67 11.14 -6.95
N VAL A 101 5.22 11.86 -5.93
CA VAL A 101 4.67 13.22 -6.05
C VAL A 101 5.66 14.18 -6.74
N VAL A 102 6.95 13.88 -6.66
CA VAL A 102 8.02 14.70 -7.26
C VAL A 102 8.03 14.58 -8.78
N GLU A 103 7.75 13.41 -9.35
CA GLU A 103 7.68 13.24 -10.81
C GLU A 103 6.44 13.90 -11.40
N ALA A 104 5.30 13.85 -10.73
CA ALA A 104 4.08 14.53 -11.18
C ALA A 104 4.25 16.06 -11.20
N MET A 105 5.06 16.62 -10.29
CA MET A 105 5.37 18.05 -10.25
C MET A 105 6.52 18.46 -11.20
N HIS A 106 7.34 17.52 -11.66
CA HIS A 106 8.48 17.78 -12.55
C HIS A 106 8.30 17.23 -13.95
N SER A 107 7.14 16.67 -14.30
CA SER A 107 6.85 16.44 -15.72
C SER A 107 6.99 17.77 -16.44
N PRO A 108 7.94 17.91 -17.40
CA PRO A 108 8.01 19.13 -18.19
C PRO A 108 6.68 19.24 -18.92
N GLY A 109 5.87 20.15 -18.47
CA GLY A 109 4.68 20.56 -19.22
C GLY A 109 5.13 20.83 -20.66
N PRO A 110 4.27 20.61 -21.68
CA PRO A 110 4.63 20.79 -23.06
C PRO A 110 5.29 22.16 -23.19
N SER A 111 6.52 22.17 -23.69
CA SER A 111 7.36 23.35 -23.89
C SER A 111 6.52 24.54 -24.29
N ALA A 112 6.72 25.63 -23.61
CA ALA A 112 6.06 26.92 -23.84
C ALA A 112 6.26 27.39 -25.28
N ILE A 113 5.42 26.93 -26.17
CA ILE A 113 5.19 27.51 -27.49
C ILE A 113 3.66 27.64 -27.61
N SER A 114 3.18 28.72 -27.12
CA SER A 114 2.09 29.50 -27.67
C SER A 114 1.56 30.47 -26.62
N ARG A 115 1.78 31.76 -26.82
CA ARG A 115 1.06 32.84 -26.17
C ARG A 115 -0.38 32.76 -26.65
N GLY A 116 -1.21 31.96 -25.95
CA GLY A 116 -2.64 32.03 -26.02
C GLY A 116 -3.18 32.83 -24.82
N PRO A 117 -4.45 33.25 -24.85
CA PRO A 117 -5.03 34.06 -23.78
C PRO A 117 -4.86 33.36 -22.43
N GLU A 118 -4.55 34.16 -21.40
CA GLU A 118 -4.29 33.78 -20.03
C GLU A 118 -5.32 32.75 -19.56
N ARG A 119 -4.89 31.46 -19.47
CA ARG A 119 -5.63 30.49 -18.70
C ARG A 119 -5.39 30.83 -17.24
N PRO A 120 -6.44 30.81 -16.39
CA PRO A 120 -6.24 30.92 -14.95
C PRO A 120 -5.18 29.92 -14.55
N SER A 121 -4.16 30.38 -13.82
CA SER A 121 -3.18 29.47 -13.21
C SER A 121 -3.94 28.53 -12.30
N LEU A 122 -4.01 27.25 -12.65
CA LEU A 122 -4.48 26.22 -11.72
C LEU A 122 -3.54 26.27 -10.52
N ASP A 123 -4.09 26.58 -9.37
CA ASP A 123 -3.34 26.48 -8.13
C ASP A 123 -3.18 24.98 -7.81
N LEU A 124 -1.99 24.43 -8.12
CA LEU A 124 -1.70 23.01 -7.89
C LEU A 124 -1.66 22.65 -6.40
N SER A 125 -1.70 23.66 -5.52
CA SER A 125 -1.76 23.42 -4.07
C SER A 125 -3.10 22.83 -3.61
N ASP A 126 -4.15 22.98 -4.42
CA ASP A 126 -5.49 22.47 -4.11
C ASP A 126 -5.71 21.02 -4.64
N LEU A 127 -4.76 20.48 -5.41
CA LEU A 127 -4.87 19.11 -5.89
C LEU A 127 -4.44 18.11 -4.80
N PRO A 128 -5.18 16.99 -4.65
CA PRO A 128 -4.79 15.95 -3.73
C PRO A 128 -3.46 15.31 -4.14
N ILE A 129 -2.68 14.89 -3.15
CA ILE A 129 -1.46 14.15 -3.35
C ILE A 129 -1.82 12.69 -3.55
N LEU A 130 -1.49 12.12 -4.70
CA LEU A 130 -1.66 10.70 -4.97
C LEU A 130 -0.54 9.93 -4.25
N LEU A 131 -0.90 9.11 -3.24
CA LEU A 131 0.07 8.32 -2.49
C LEU A 131 0.50 7.08 -3.27
N GLY A 132 -0.45 6.42 -3.93
CA GLY A 132 -0.20 5.20 -4.70
C GLY A 132 -1.34 4.21 -4.65
N ASP A 133 -1.06 3.00 -5.14
CA ASP A 133 -2.03 1.92 -5.24
C ASP A 133 -1.59 0.71 -4.39
N VAL A 134 -2.53 0.11 -3.67
CA VAL A 134 -2.37 -1.17 -2.99
C VAL A 134 -3.35 -2.15 -3.63
N ILE A 135 -2.83 -3.22 -4.24
CA ILE A 135 -3.62 -4.22 -4.97
C ILE A 135 -3.48 -5.55 -4.25
N VAL A 136 -4.59 -6.07 -3.74
CA VAL A 136 -4.66 -7.31 -2.96
C VAL A 136 -5.39 -8.39 -3.75
N CYS A 137 -4.90 -9.63 -3.67
CA CYS A 137 -5.58 -10.81 -4.21
C CYS A 137 -6.16 -11.66 -3.07
N PRO A 138 -7.48 -11.56 -2.79
CA PRO A 138 -8.10 -12.29 -1.69
C PRO A 138 -8.01 -13.81 -1.83
N ALA A 139 -8.05 -14.34 -3.06
CA ALA A 139 -7.92 -15.77 -3.31
C ALA A 139 -6.55 -16.32 -2.88
N VAL A 140 -5.48 -15.59 -3.14
CA VAL A 140 -4.12 -15.96 -2.68
C VAL A 140 -4.02 -15.82 -1.16
N ALA A 141 -4.48 -14.68 -0.62
CA ALA A 141 -4.51 -14.43 0.83
C ALA A 141 -5.24 -15.54 1.60
N ASN A 142 -6.41 -15.98 1.11
CA ASN A 142 -7.18 -17.04 1.76
C ASN A 142 -6.46 -18.39 1.79
N ARG A 143 -5.70 -18.73 0.74
CA ARG A 143 -4.93 -19.97 0.68
C ARG A 143 -3.77 -20.02 1.67
N GLN A 144 -3.15 -18.88 1.94
CA GLN A 144 -1.99 -18.80 2.82
C GLN A 144 -2.31 -18.43 4.27
N ALA A 145 -3.49 -17.86 4.52
CA ALA A 145 -3.89 -17.32 5.82
C ALA A 145 -3.67 -18.26 7.00
N GLN A 146 -4.01 -19.55 6.87
CA GLN A 146 -3.85 -20.54 7.94
C GLN A 146 -2.38 -20.79 8.34
N GLN A 147 -1.46 -20.60 7.39
CA GLN A 147 -0.02 -20.83 7.61
C GLN A 147 0.72 -19.52 7.93
N HIS A 148 0.05 -18.39 7.79
CA HIS A 148 0.62 -17.05 7.92
C HIS A 148 -0.04 -16.28 9.06
N ALA A 149 -1.11 -15.54 8.82
CA ALA A 149 -1.75 -14.71 9.84
C ALA A 149 -2.75 -15.47 10.75
N GLY A 150 -2.99 -16.76 10.50
CA GLY A 150 -3.89 -17.60 11.29
C GLY A 150 -5.33 -17.64 10.78
N ASN A 151 -5.85 -16.58 10.21
CA ASN A 151 -7.18 -16.52 9.59
C ASN A 151 -7.20 -15.50 8.44
N PHE A 152 -8.27 -15.54 7.64
CA PHE A 152 -8.39 -14.72 6.43
C PHE A 152 -8.53 -13.22 6.73
N GLU A 153 -9.26 -12.84 7.78
CA GLU A 153 -9.44 -11.42 8.12
C GLU A 153 -8.13 -10.78 8.57
N ASP A 154 -7.37 -11.47 9.41
CA ASP A 154 -6.05 -11.02 9.86
C ASP A 154 -5.06 -10.95 8.71
N GLU A 155 -5.13 -11.91 7.76
CA GLU A 155 -4.29 -11.90 6.56
C GLU A 155 -4.58 -10.69 5.68
N ILE A 156 -5.85 -10.39 5.39
CA ILE A 156 -6.23 -9.21 4.62
C ILE A 156 -5.79 -7.92 5.33
N ALA A 157 -5.98 -7.84 6.64
CA ALA A 157 -5.54 -6.66 7.42
C ALA A 157 -4.02 -6.47 7.37
N LEU A 158 -3.26 -7.56 7.48
CA LEU A 158 -1.80 -7.54 7.34
C LEU A 158 -1.37 -7.06 5.95
N LEU A 159 -1.95 -7.60 4.88
CA LEU A 159 -1.60 -7.23 3.51
C LEU A 159 -1.91 -5.76 3.21
N ILE A 160 -3.03 -5.24 3.73
CA ILE A 160 -3.36 -3.81 3.61
C ILE A 160 -2.33 -2.97 4.38
N CYS A 161 -2.04 -3.31 5.63
CA CYS A 161 -1.08 -2.58 6.46
C CYS A 161 0.30 -2.56 5.79
N HIS A 162 0.76 -3.71 5.34
CA HIS A 162 2.02 -3.90 4.63
C HIS A 162 2.10 -3.06 3.35
N GLY A 163 1.08 -3.15 2.49
CA GLY A 163 1.00 -2.38 1.25
C GLY A 163 0.99 -0.87 1.49
N VAL A 164 0.22 -0.38 2.47
CA VAL A 164 0.18 1.05 2.83
C VAL A 164 1.53 1.52 3.34
N LEU A 165 2.22 0.74 4.16
CA LEU A 165 3.57 1.09 4.63
C LEU A 165 4.56 1.19 3.47
N HIS A 166 4.48 0.28 2.48
CA HIS A 166 5.29 0.39 1.27
C HIS A 166 5.01 1.66 0.47
N VAL A 167 3.73 2.01 0.27
CA VAL A 167 3.34 3.28 -0.37
C VAL A 167 3.92 4.48 0.38
N LEU A 168 4.04 4.39 1.70
CA LEU A 168 4.68 5.42 2.53
C LEU A 168 6.22 5.38 2.54
N GLY A 169 6.84 4.42 1.82
CA GLY A 169 8.28 4.31 1.64
C GLY A 169 9.00 3.45 2.67
N PHE A 170 8.27 2.64 3.44
CA PHE A 170 8.89 1.56 4.20
C PHE A 170 9.37 0.46 3.27
N ASP A 171 10.45 -0.21 3.65
CA ASP A 171 11.06 -1.27 2.87
C ASP A 171 11.58 -2.38 3.79
N HIS A 172 11.89 -3.55 3.24
CA HIS A 172 12.41 -4.69 3.98
C HIS A 172 13.55 -5.40 3.23
N ASP A 173 14.31 -4.63 2.43
CA ASP A 173 15.46 -5.13 1.66
C ASP A 173 16.66 -5.53 2.56
N THR A 174 16.71 -5.02 3.80
CA THR A 174 17.68 -5.38 4.83
C THR A 174 16.97 -5.91 6.07
N GLU A 175 17.67 -6.73 6.87
CA GLU A 175 17.14 -7.25 8.15
C GLU A 175 16.70 -6.11 9.11
N GLU A 176 17.47 -5.03 9.17
CA GLU A 176 17.15 -3.87 9.99
C GLU A 176 15.81 -3.21 9.55
N LYS A 177 15.64 -2.95 8.26
CA LYS A 177 14.42 -2.39 7.71
C LYS A 177 13.23 -3.33 7.88
N ALA A 178 13.45 -4.65 7.66
CA ALA A 178 12.43 -5.66 7.88
C ALA A 178 11.93 -5.64 9.33
N ASN A 179 12.82 -5.60 10.30
CA ASN A 179 12.47 -5.52 11.71
C ASN A 179 11.70 -4.24 12.06
N ILE A 180 12.09 -3.10 11.49
CA ILE A 180 11.39 -1.82 11.68
C ILE A 180 9.98 -1.92 11.11
N MET A 181 9.84 -2.42 9.88
CA MET A 181 8.54 -2.53 9.22
C MET A 181 7.60 -3.49 9.95
N GLN A 182 8.09 -4.68 10.33
CA GLN A 182 7.32 -5.68 11.08
C GLN A 182 6.88 -5.16 12.45
N SER A 183 7.74 -4.44 13.15
CA SER A 183 7.37 -3.80 14.43
C SER A 183 6.27 -2.78 14.23
N ARG A 184 6.33 -2.02 13.14
CA ARG A 184 5.32 -1.02 12.80
C ARG A 184 4.00 -1.63 12.37
N GLU A 185 4.01 -2.71 11.57
CA GLU A 185 2.83 -3.48 11.22
C GLU A 185 2.10 -3.97 12.48
N ARG A 186 2.85 -4.57 13.41
CA ARG A 186 2.30 -5.06 14.68
C ARG A 186 1.60 -3.93 15.44
N GLU A 187 2.29 -2.80 15.67
CA GLU A 187 1.72 -1.66 16.40
C GLU A 187 0.42 -1.17 15.76
N LEU A 188 0.39 -1.05 14.44
CA LEU A 188 -0.77 -0.55 13.70
C LEU A 188 -1.94 -1.53 13.73
N LEU A 189 -1.66 -2.83 13.61
CA LEU A 189 -2.70 -3.86 13.68
C LEU A 189 -3.24 -4.02 15.11
N GLU A 190 -2.41 -3.93 16.14
CA GLU A 190 -2.85 -3.91 17.53
C GLU A 190 -3.77 -2.72 17.82
N LEU A 191 -3.47 -1.57 17.24
CA LEU A 191 -4.23 -0.35 17.46
C LEU A 191 -5.55 -0.30 16.67
N HIS A 192 -5.54 -0.70 15.40
CA HIS A 192 -6.64 -0.42 14.48
C HIS A 192 -7.42 -1.65 14.03
N HIS A 193 -6.81 -2.83 14.03
CA HIS A 193 -7.47 -4.06 13.59
C HIS A 193 -8.03 -4.85 14.77
N TRP A 194 -7.17 -5.28 15.69
CA TRP A 194 -7.61 -6.06 16.86
C TRP A 194 -8.12 -5.19 18.00
N GLN A 195 -7.66 -3.96 18.12
CA GLN A 195 -7.88 -3.07 19.27
C GLN A 195 -7.51 -3.77 20.59
N ALA A 196 -6.52 -4.63 20.53
CA ALA A 196 -5.98 -5.48 21.58
C ALA A 196 -4.57 -5.93 21.23
N THR A 197 -3.92 -6.67 22.13
CA THR A 197 -2.64 -7.33 21.84
C THR A 197 -2.79 -8.37 20.73
N MET A 198 -1.75 -8.49 19.92
CA MET A 198 -1.67 -9.44 18.81
C MET A 198 -2.07 -10.86 19.23
N PRO A 199 -2.97 -11.54 18.49
CA PRO A 199 -3.34 -12.92 18.75
C PRO A 199 -2.15 -13.89 18.67
N GLU A 200 -2.17 -14.95 19.47
CA GLU A 200 -1.08 -15.93 19.47
C GLU A 200 -0.90 -16.63 18.12
N SER A 201 -2.00 -16.86 17.40
CA SER A 201 -1.98 -17.42 16.04
C SER A 201 -1.20 -16.57 15.03
N PHE A 202 -1.18 -15.26 15.23
CA PHE A 202 -0.51 -14.30 14.34
C PHE A 202 0.99 -14.18 14.59
N ARG A 203 1.49 -14.58 15.75
CA ARG A 203 2.93 -14.49 16.09
C ARG A 203 3.83 -15.30 15.17
N LYS A 204 3.31 -16.33 14.51
CA LYS A 204 4.06 -17.17 13.57
C LYS A 204 4.54 -16.42 12.31
N VAL A 205 3.95 -15.27 12.01
CA VAL A 205 4.35 -14.42 10.87
C VAL A 205 5.71 -13.76 11.11
N TYR A 206 6.04 -13.46 12.37
CA TYR A 206 7.24 -12.72 12.76
C TYR A 206 8.36 -13.60 13.33
N GLU A 207 8.12 -14.90 13.43
CA GLU A 207 9.11 -15.88 13.94
C GLU A 207 9.90 -16.60 12.82
N LEU A 208 9.72 -16.18 11.55
CA LEU A 208 10.40 -16.72 10.38
C LEU A 208 11.56 -15.83 9.97
#